data_18d643ca0663aa0e3fe66536032dcf7a
#
_entry.id   18d643ca0663aa0e3fe66536032dcf7a
#
_cell.length_a   1.000
_cell.length_b   1.000
_cell.length_c   1.000
_cell.angle_alpha   90.00
_cell.angle_beta   90.00
_cell.angle_gamma   90.00
#
_symmetry.space_group_name_H-M   'P 1'
#
loop_
_entity.id
_entity.type
_entity.pdbx_description
1 polymer ?
#
loop_
_entity_poly.entity_id
_entity_poly.type
_entity_poly.pdbx_seq_one_letter_code
_entity_poly.pdbx_strand_id
1 'polypeptide(L)'
;MYFSMHLKKMGYAPVVLTVSTRSAAYAKLDPTLNSLVANIETHRVRFRNPLGWYSFFTKGDFRTGVPQGQVEQKSLFQKIAGWVRANLFVPDARKGWVMPAYRKAISIIEQYDPGVIITTGPPHSTHLIGSKLKDRFAIPWLADFRDPWTDLFYLKSLPRRAFAIQKDQKLERQVLQAADAVITTTAKNFHQQLQKKAAKTQKFYTLYNGFDASLFA
;
A
#
# COMPACT_ATOMS: atom_id res chain seq x y z
N MET A 1 -0.96 -10.31 -6.50
CA MET A 1 -1.48 -11.56 -7.10
C MET A 1 -0.41 -12.28 -7.92
N TYR A 2 -0.05 -11.84 -9.13
CA TYR A 2 0.96 -12.52 -9.97
C TYR A 2 2.30 -12.75 -9.25
N PHE A 3 2.76 -11.79 -8.47
CA PHE A 3 3.99 -11.92 -7.68
C PHE A 3 3.95 -13.16 -6.74
N SER A 4 2.88 -13.33 -5.97
CA SER A 4 2.73 -14.50 -5.09
C SER A 4 2.57 -15.81 -5.85
N MET A 5 1.92 -15.79 -7.02
CA MET A 5 1.83 -16.99 -7.89
C MET A 5 3.21 -17.42 -8.41
N HIS A 6 4.02 -16.46 -8.86
CA HIS A 6 5.37 -16.75 -9.34
C HIS A 6 6.29 -17.23 -8.23
N LEU A 7 6.23 -16.62 -7.04
CA LEU A 7 6.94 -17.13 -5.87
C LEU A 7 6.59 -18.59 -5.58
N LYS A 8 5.30 -18.95 -5.64
CA LYS A 8 4.87 -20.35 -5.45
C LYS A 8 5.42 -21.27 -6.52
N LYS A 9 5.41 -20.86 -7.80
CA LYS A 9 6.02 -21.63 -8.90
C LYS A 9 7.54 -21.84 -8.72
N MET A 10 8.20 -20.93 -8.01
CA MET A 10 9.64 -21.00 -7.68
C MET A 10 9.92 -21.82 -6.41
N GLY A 11 8.92 -22.49 -5.83
CA GLY A 11 9.07 -23.33 -4.65
C GLY A 11 8.93 -22.62 -3.29
N TYR A 12 8.59 -21.32 -3.28
CA TYR A 12 8.28 -20.63 -2.04
C TYR A 12 6.85 -20.90 -1.57
N ALA A 13 6.59 -20.73 -0.28
CA ALA A 13 5.27 -20.84 0.34
C ALA A 13 4.74 -19.43 0.72
N PRO A 14 4.18 -18.64 -0.22
CA PRO A 14 3.68 -17.31 0.07
C PRO A 14 2.43 -17.36 0.92
N VAL A 15 2.41 -16.60 2.02
CA VAL A 15 1.23 -16.31 2.84
C VAL A 15 0.86 -14.86 2.64
N VAL A 16 -0.35 -14.59 2.18
CA VAL A 16 -0.80 -13.24 1.82
C VAL A 16 -1.69 -12.66 2.91
N LEU A 17 -1.32 -11.50 3.43
CA LEU A 17 -2.17 -10.68 4.29
C LEU A 17 -2.72 -9.51 3.49
N THR A 18 -4.04 -9.39 3.42
CA THR A 18 -4.70 -8.33 2.66
C THR A 18 -5.95 -7.82 3.36
N VAL A 19 -6.51 -6.73 2.83
CA VAL A 19 -7.75 -6.15 3.31
C VAL A 19 -8.96 -6.99 2.85
N SER A 20 -10.00 -7.07 3.67
CA SER A 20 -11.25 -7.71 3.26
C SER A 20 -11.94 -6.86 2.17
N THR A 21 -12.57 -7.52 1.19
CA THR A 21 -13.30 -6.87 0.09
C THR A 21 -14.37 -5.91 0.58
N ARG A 22 -15.01 -6.22 1.72
CA ARG A 22 -16.02 -5.35 2.35
C ARG A 22 -15.43 -4.03 2.88
N SER A 23 -14.15 -4.01 3.26
CA SER A 23 -13.47 -2.82 3.80
C SER A 23 -12.68 -2.05 2.75
N ALA A 24 -12.33 -2.69 1.63
CA ALA A 24 -11.42 -2.13 0.63
C ALA A 24 -12.06 -1.04 -0.25
N ALA A 25 -13.40 -0.99 -0.34
CA ALA A 25 -14.14 -0.07 -1.20
C ALA A 25 -13.60 0.00 -2.64
N TYR A 26 -13.39 -1.16 -3.26
CA TYR A 26 -12.99 -1.24 -4.66
C TYR A 26 -14.19 -0.90 -5.57
N ALA A 27 -13.97 -0.06 -6.57
CA ALA A 27 -15.00 0.31 -7.53
C ALA A 27 -15.44 -0.88 -8.41
N LYS A 28 -14.54 -1.79 -8.70
CA LYS A 28 -14.80 -3.04 -9.44
C LYS A 28 -13.95 -4.18 -8.85
N LEU A 29 -14.55 -5.34 -8.70
CA LEU A 29 -13.88 -6.59 -8.38
C LEU A 29 -13.99 -7.50 -9.61
N ASP A 30 -12.89 -8.11 -9.99
CA ASP A 30 -12.87 -9.15 -11.02
C ASP A 30 -12.86 -10.52 -10.34
N PRO A 31 -13.99 -11.25 -10.37
CA PRO A 31 -14.09 -12.57 -9.73
C PRO A 31 -13.22 -13.63 -10.41
N THR A 32 -12.91 -13.46 -11.70
CA THR A 32 -12.13 -14.44 -12.48
C THR A 32 -10.70 -14.58 -11.94
N LEU A 33 -10.16 -13.50 -11.35
CA LEU A 33 -8.84 -13.50 -10.73
C LEU A 33 -8.77 -14.32 -9.44
N ASN A 34 -9.89 -14.65 -8.80
CA ASN A 34 -9.90 -15.43 -7.57
C ASN A 34 -9.43 -16.87 -7.79
N SER A 35 -9.77 -17.46 -8.94
CA SER A 35 -9.34 -18.83 -9.29
C SER A 35 -7.82 -18.96 -9.39
N LEU A 36 -7.15 -17.91 -9.89
CA LEU A 36 -5.69 -17.86 -10.05
C LEU A 36 -4.93 -17.91 -8.72
N VAL A 37 -5.55 -17.49 -7.63
CA VAL A 37 -4.93 -17.44 -6.30
C VAL A 37 -5.56 -18.38 -5.29
N ALA A 38 -6.45 -19.28 -5.73
CA ALA A 38 -7.16 -20.22 -4.88
C ALA A 38 -6.23 -21.09 -4.01
N ASN A 39 -5.04 -21.38 -4.52
CA ASN A 39 -4.02 -22.21 -3.87
C ASN A 39 -3.00 -21.39 -3.05
N ILE A 40 -3.25 -20.10 -2.81
CA ILE A 40 -2.36 -19.24 -2.01
C ILE A 40 -3.06 -18.94 -0.68
N GLU A 41 -2.39 -19.31 0.43
CA GLU A 41 -2.89 -18.99 1.77
C GLU A 41 -3.10 -17.50 1.92
N THR A 42 -4.35 -17.08 2.18
CA THR A 42 -4.73 -15.67 2.18
C THR A 42 -5.55 -15.31 3.41
N HIS A 43 -5.00 -14.44 4.25
CA HIS A 43 -5.66 -13.87 5.41
C HIS A 43 -6.23 -12.49 5.08
N ARG A 44 -7.52 -12.26 5.41
CA ARG A 44 -8.22 -11.01 5.11
C ARG A 44 -8.61 -10.29 6.40
N VAL A 45 -8.21 -9.02 6.52
CA VAL A 45 -8.49 -8.19 7.70
C VAL A 45 -9.57 -7.17 7.39
N ARG A 46 -10.53 -7.04 8.30
CA ARG A 46 -11.53 -5.97 8.27
C ARG A 46 -10.99 -4.75 9.00
N PHE A 47 -11.31 -3.56 8.48
CA PHE A 47 -11.11 -2.30 9.19
C PHE A 47 -12.26 -1.33 8.87
N ARG A 48 -12.49 -0.38 9.76
CA ARG A 48 -13.44 0.70 9.49
C ARG A 48 -12.75 1.71 8.58
N ASN A 49 -13.26 1.84 7.35
CA ASN A 49 -12.76 2.83 6.41
C ASN A 49 -13.49 4.17 6.65
N PRO A 50 -12.84 5.20 7.22
CA PRO A 50 -13.50 6.49 7.48
C PRO A 50 -13.93 7.20 6.20
N LEU A 51 -13.33 6.86 5.05
CA LEU A 51 -13.76 7.39 3.75
C LEU A 51 -15.07 6.77 3.24
N GLY A 52 -15.52 5.64 3.80
CA GLY A 52 -16.86 5.12 3.54
C GLY A 52 -17.94 6.11 3.97
N TRP A 53 -17.73 6.82 5.08
CA TRP A 53 -18.61 7.90 5.52
C TRP A 53 -18.61 9.08 4.54
N TYR A 54 -17.46 9.43 4.00
CA TYR A 54 -17.35 10.49 2.99
C TYR A 54 -18.10 10.14 1.69
N SER A 55 -17.95 8.91 1.18
CA SER A 55 -18.66 8.46 -0.03
C SER A 55 -20.17 8.41 0.19
N PHE A 56 -20.62 8.05 1.39
CA PHE A 56 -22.04 8.08 1.75
C PHE A 56 -22.64 9.50 1.67
N PHE A 57 -21.94 10.48 2.23
CA PHE A 57 -22.42 11.87 2.20
C PHE A 57 -22.30 12.55 0.82
N THR A 58 -21.42 12.06 -0.06
CA THR A 58 -21.19 12.69 -1.38
C THR A 58 -21.89 11.98 -2.54
N LYS A 59 -22.10 10.67 -2.47
CA LYS A 59 -22.66 9.87 -3.57
C LYS A 59 -23.77 8.89 -3.16
N GLY A 60 -24.16 8.86 -1.90
CA GLY A 60 -25.20 7.94 -1.40
C GLY A 60 -24.84 6.45 -1.43
N ASP A 61 -23.61 6.08 -1.77
CA ASP A 61 -23.16 4.69 -1.84
C ASP A 61 -21.85 4.47 -1.05
N PHE A 62 -21.91 3.55 -0.07
CA PHE A 62 -20.76 3.16 0.73
C PHE A 62 -19.67 2.37 -0.03
N ARG A 63 -20.01 1.86 -1.22
CA ARG A 63 -19.17 0.90 -1.95
C ARG A 63 -18.29 1.51 -3.03
N THR A 64 -18.62 2.71 -3.49
CA THR A 64 -17.82 3.40 -4.50
C THR A 64 -16.62 4.09 -3.88
N GLY A 65 -15.43 3.53 -4.11
CA GLY A 65 -14.18 4.22 -3.81
C GLY A 65 -14.07 5.55 -4.57
N VAL A 66 -13.53 6.58 -3.92
CA VAL A 66 -13.24 7.84 -4.62
C VAL A 66 -12.07 7.59 -5.58
N PRO A 67 -12.20 7.87 -6.89
CA PRO A 67 -11.08 7.72 -7.82
C PRO A 67 -9.86 8.51 -7.34
N GLN A 68 -8.67 7.92 -7.43
CA GLN A 68 -7.44 8.62 -7.16
C GLN A 68 -7.26 9.73 -8.20
N GLY A 69 -7.18 10.98 -7.75
CA GLY A 69 -6.80 12.12 -8.58
C GLY A 69 -7.92 13.02 -9.12
N GLN A 70 -9.20 12.66 -9.03
CA GLN A 70 -10.29 13.54 -9.52
C GLN A 70 -11.26 13.90 -8.38
N VAL A 71 -11.11 15.10 -7.86
CA VAL A 71 -12.13 15.74 -7.00
C VAL A 71 -12.41 17.13 -7.56
N GLU A 72 -13.37 17.23 -8.45
CA GLU A 72 -14.00 18.52 -8.73
C GLU A 72 -14.73 19.00 -7.47
N GLN A 73 -14.20 20.02 -6.84
CA GLN A 73 -14.71 20.54 -5.55
C GLN A 73 -15.82 21.57 -5.84
N LYS A 74 -17.06 21.12 -5.90
CA LYS A 74 -18.20 21.99 -6.21
C LYS A 74 -18.89 22.61 -4.98
N SER A 75 -18.76 22.02 -3.79
CA SER A 75 -19.42 22.52 -2.55
C SER A 75 -18.45 22.79 -1.41
N LEU A 76 -18.84 23.65 -0.44
CA LEU A 76 -18.05 23.92 0.78
C LEU A 76 -17.74 22.63 1.55
N PHE A 77 -18.73 21.74 1.66
CA PHE A 77 -18.56 20.42 2.29
C PHE A 77 -17.50 19.58 1.60
N GLN A 78 -17.48 19.56 0.27
CA GLN A 78 -16.47 18.84 -0.51
C GLN A 78 -15.07 19.44 -0.32
N LYS A 79 -14.96 20.76 -0.16
CA LYS A 79 -13.69 21.45 0.14
C LYS A 79 -13.15 21.02 1.52
N ILE A 80 -14.01 21.04 2.55
CA ILE A 80 -13.65 20.62 3.92
C ILE A 80 -13.23 19.13 3.92
N ALA A 81 -14.02 18.26 3.31
CA ALA A 81 -13.73 16.85 3.24
C ALA A 81 -12.45 16.54 2.44
N GLY A 82 -12.19 17.28 1.36
CA GLY A 82 -10.94 17.23 0.61
C GLY A 82 -9.75 17.65 1.47
N TRP A 83 -9.90 18.73 2.24
CA TRP A 83 -8.87 19.20 3.17
C TRP A 83 -8.59 18.16 4.27
N VAL A 84 -9.62 17.62 4.92
CA VAL A 84 -9.51 16.55 5.93
C VAL A 84 -8.78 15.33 5.34
N ARG A 85 -9.18 14.89 4.14
CA ARG A 85 -8.51 13.78 3.46
C ARG A 85 -7.03 14.06 3.20
N ALA A 86 -6.70 15.25 2.71
CA ALA A 86 -5.34 15.62 2.32
C ALA A 86 -4.39 15.79 3.51
N ASN A 87 -4.92 16.16 4.70
CA ASN A 87 -4.11 16.55 5.85
C ASN A 87 -4.14 15.55 7.01
N LEU A 88 -5.28 14.87 7.25
CA LEU A 88 -5.41 13.96 8.39
C LEU A 88 -5.20 12.48 8.00
N PHE A 89 -5.34 12.14 6.71
CA PHE A 89 -5.14 10.78 6.21
C PHE A 89 -3.77 10.62 5.54
N VAL A 90 -2.71 10.77 6.35
CA VAL A 90 -1.33 10.59 5.94
C VAL A 90 -0.85 9.20 6.40
N PRO A 91 -0.23 8.38 5.54
CA PRO A 91 0.17 8.63 4.15
C PRO A 91 -0.99 8.56 3.15
N ASP A 92 -2.03 7.80 3.45
CA ASP A 92 -3.18 7.59 2.59
C ASP A 92 -4.45 7.26 3.39
N ALA A 93 -5.57 7.19 2.69
CA ALA A 93 -6.87 6.95 3.28
C ALA A 93 -7.03 5.57 3.94
N ARG A 94 -6.12 4.66 3.67
CA ARG A 94 -6.16 3.29 4.21
C ARG A 94 -5.31 3.11 5.46
N LYS A 95 -4.72 4.17 6.01
CA LYS A 95 -3.92 4.10 7.26
C LYS A 95 -4.64 3.40 8.41
N GLY A 96 -5.99 3.41 8.42
CA GLY A 96 -6.80 2.78 9.47
C GLY A 96 -6.66 1.25 9.53
N TRP A 97 -6.20 0.61 8.45
CA TRP A 97 -6.00 -0.84 8.45
C TRP A 97 -4.66 -1.28 9.04
N VAL A 98 -3.71 -0.35 9.21
CA VAL A 98 -2.34 -0.65 9.67
C VAL A 98 -2.34 -1.43 10.98
N MET A 99 -3.07 -0.98 12.00
CA MET A 99 -3.07 -1.66 13.31
C MET A 99 -3.81 -3.01 13.28
N PRO A 100 -5.02 -3.15 12.68
CA PRO A 100 -5.64 -4.45 12.51
C PRO A 100 -4.77 -5.44 11.72
N ALA A 101 -4.14 -4.99 10.63
CA ALA A 101 -3.25 -5.82 9.84
C ALA A 101 -1.97 -6.20 10.59
N TYR A 102 -1.36 -5.26 11.32
CA TYR A 102 -0.19 -5.53 12.16
C TYR A 102 -0.48 -6.63 13.21
N ARG A 103 -1.63 -6.55 13.92
CA ARG A 103 -2.02 -7.57 14.90
C ARG A 103 -2.21 -8.94 14.25
N LYS A 104 -2.85 -8.98 13.08
CA LYS A 104 -3.03 -10.24 12.33
C LYS A 104 -1.71 -10.77 11.80
N ALA A 105 -0.80 -9.89 11.35
CA ALA A 105 0.52 -10.28 10.88
C ALA A 105 1.36 -10.95 11.96
N ILE A 106 1.27 -10.50 13.22
CA ILE A 106 1.92 -11.15 14.36
C ILE A 106 1.50 -12.62 14.45
N SER A 107 0.20 -12.91 14.47
CA SER A 107 -0.30 -14.29 14.54
C SER A 107 0.08 -15.13 13.32
N ILE A 108 0.23 -14.51 12.14
CA ILE A 108 0.72 -15.20 10.93
C ILE A 108 2.21 -15.54 11.08
N ILE A 109 3.02 -14.60 11.58
CA ILE A 109 4.45 -14.84 11.81
C ILE A 109 4.65 -15.96 12.83
N GLU A 110 3.92 -15.95 13.93
CA GLU A 110 3.98 -16.99 14.95
C GLU A 110 3.55 -18.37 14.42
N GLN A 111 2.63 -18.42 13.46
CA GLN A 111 2.10 -19.67 12.88
C GLN A 111 2.98 -20.22 11.77
N TYR A 112 3.55 -19.38 10.89
CA TYR A 112 4.19 -19.81 9.65
C TYR A 112 5.71 -19.61 9.63
N ASP A 113 6.26 -18.92 10.62
CA ASP A 113 7.71 -18.61 10.74
C ASP A 113 8.35 -18.17 9.40
N PRO A 114 7.91 -17.07 8.80
CA PRO A 114 8.36 -16.68 7.47
C PRO A 114 9.82 -16.20 7.49
N GLY A 115 10.62 -16.64 6.52
CA GLY A 115 12.00 -16.17 6.35
C GLY A 115 12.13 -14.76 5.79
N VAL A 116 11.04 -14.16 5.28
CA VAL A 116 11.05 -12.78 4.74
C VAL A 116 9.65 -12.17 4.77
N ILE A 117 9.60 -10.88 5.03
CA ILE A 117 8.38 -10.06 4.93
C ILE A 117 8.48 -9.20 3.67
N ILE A 118 7.41 -9.17 2.88
CA ILE A 118 7.32 -8.30 1.70
C ILE A 118 6.07 -7.42 1.86
N THR A 119 6.25 -6.10 1.75
CA THR A 119 5.12 -5.16 1.70
C THR A 119 5.07 -4.46 0.35
N THR A 120 3.90 -4.39 -0.26
CA THR A 120 3.70 -3.77 -1.57
C THR A 120 2.81 -2.53 -1.44
N GLY A 121 3.22 -1.41 -2.00
CA GLY A 121 2.47 -0.16 -2.06
C GLY A 121 2.41 0.41 -3.48
N PRO A 122 1.33 1.16 -3.84
CA PRO A 122 0.29 1.70 -2.98
C PRO A 122 -0.76 0.68 -2.52
N PRO A 123 -1.45 0.90 -1.40
CA PRO A 123 -1.33 2.07 -0.52
C PRO A 123 -0.04 2.04 0.30
N HIS A 124 0.61 3.19 0.47
CA HIS A 124 1.90 3.27 1.18
C HIS A 124 1.77 3.01 2.69
N SER A 125 0.57 3.14 3.25
CA SER A 125 0.25 2.67 4.62
C SER A 125 0.58 1.19 4.84
N THR A 126 0.67 0.37 3.79
CA THR A 126 1.13 -1.02 3.87
C THR A 126 2.56 -1.13 4.40
N HIS A 127 3.45 -0.22 3.97
CA HIS A 127 4.83 -0.22 4.42
C HIS A 127 4.98 0.10 5.92
N LEU A 128 4.01 0.83 6.51
CA LEU A 128 4.00 1.07 7.96
C LEU A 128 3.74 -0.21 8.76
N ILE A 129 3.10 -1.22 8.17
CA ILE A 129 2.96 -2.54 8.78
C ILE A 129 4.33 -3.23 8.79
N GLY A 130 5.03 -3.24 7.66
CA GLY A 130 6.38 -3.80 7.53
C GLY A 130 7.37 -3.16 8.52
N SER A 131 7.37 -1.83 8.62
CA SER A 131 8.19 -1.10 9.60
C SER A 131 7.93 -1.56 11.04
N LYS A 132 6.66 -1.64 11.45
CA LYS A 132 6.28 -2.12 12.80
C LYS A 132 6.65 -3.58 13.05
N LEU A 133 6.59 -4.42 12.04
CA LEU A 133 7.00 -5.82 12.15
C LEU A 133 8.51 -5.92 12.25
N LYS A 134 9.25 -5.12 11.48
CA LYS A 134 10.72 -5.05 11.56
C LYS A 134 11.22 -4.62 12.92
N ASP A 135 10.52 -3.67 13.57
CA ASP A 135 10.84 -3.22 14.93
C ASP A 135 10.64 -4.33 15.99
N ARG A 136 9.76 -5.31 15.71
CA ARG A 136 9.42 -6.38 16.66
C ARG A 136 10.13 -7.70 16.36
N PHE A 137 10.38 -8.03 15.10
CA PHE A 137 10.89 -9.30 14.65
C PHE A 137 12.18 -9.10 13.85
N ALA A 138 13.17 -9.97 14.05
CA ALA A 138 14.44 -9.95 13.29
C ALA A 138 14.32 -10.55 11.87
N ILE A 139 13.12 -10.47 11.27
CA ILE A 139 12.86 -11.02 9.94
C ILE A 139 13.25 -9.98 8.88
N PRO A 140 13.98 -10.37 7.83
CA PRO A 140 14.26 -9.48 6.70
C PRO A 140 12.98 -8.92 6.07
N TRP A 141 12.99 -7.61 5.76
CA TRP A 141 11.85 -6.92 5.19
C TRP A 141 12.19 -6.24 3.86
N LEU A 142 11.43 -6.59 2.81
CA LEU A 142 11.48 -5.96 1.50
C LEU A 142 10.31 -5.01 1.32
N ALA A 143 10.59 -3.75 0.99
CA ALA A 143 9.58 -2.74 0.69
C ALA A 143 9.43 -2.57 -0.83
N ASP A 144 8.36 -3.10 -1.43
CA ASP A 144 8.07 -3.02 -2.87
C ASP A 144 7.27 -1.75 -3.18
N PHE A 145 7.96 -0.75 -3.72
CA PHE A 145 7.41 0.52 -4.16
C PHE A 145 7.02 0.41 -5.64
N ARG A 146 5.73 0.27 -5.91
CA ARG A 146 5.22 0.22 -7.30
C ARG A 146 5.03 1.61 -7.88
N ASP A 147 4.81 2.63 -7.03
CA ASP A 147 4.66 4.03 -7.37
C ASP A 147 5.47 4.93 -6.41
N PRO A 148 5.85 6.16 -6.84
CA PRO A 148 6.39 7.15 -5.93
C PRO A 148 5.45 7.43 -4.77
N TRP A 149 6.00 7.74 -3.59
CA TRP A 149 5.17 8.08 -2.44
C TRP A 149 4.94 9.59 -2.33
N THR A 150 5.93 10.34 -1.85
CA THR A 150 5.76 11.79 -1.67
C THR A 150 6.00 12.60 -2.95
N ASP A 151 6.59 12.00 -3.98
CA ASP A 151 6.87 12.64 -5.26
C ASP A 151 5.76 12.46 -6.31
N LEU A 152 4.59 11.93 -5.92
CA LEU A 152 3.44 11.84 -6.81
C LEU A 152 3.01 13.23 -7.27
N PHE A 153 2.96 13.44 -8.59
CA PHE A 153 2.70 14.76 -9.19
C PHE A 153 1.40 15.41 -8.72
N TYR A 154 0.33 14.63 -8.55
CA TYR A 154 -0.98 15.13 -8.15
C TYR A 154 -1.03 15.56 -6.67
N LEU A 155 -0.06 15.18 -5.82
CA LEU A 155 -0.02 15.63 -4.42
C LEU A 155 0.21 17.14 -4.31
N LYS A 156 0.83 17.75 -5.34
CA LYS A 156 1.07 19.21 -5.41
C LYS A 156 -0.23 20.00 -5.60
N SER A 157 -1.25 19.42 -6.24
CA SER A 157 -2.55 20.06 -6.45
C SER A 157 -3.51 19.89 -5.27
N LEU A 158 -3.17 19.06 -4.28
CA LEU A 158 -4.01 18.86 -3.11
C LEU A 158 -3.81 19.98 -2.07
N PRO A 159 -4.87 20.37 -1.32
CA PRO A 159 -4.78 21.43 -0.29
C PRO A 159 -4.07 20.91 0.97
N ARG A 160 -2.80 20.51 0.83
CA ARG A 160 -1.96 19.96 1.90
C ARG A 160 -1.27 21.07 2.68
N ARG A 161 -1.29 20.99 3.99
CA ARG A 161 -0.54 21.85 4.90
C ARG A 161 0.86 21.31 5.16
N ALA A 162 1.77 22.18 5.54
CA ALA A 162 3.18 21.84 5.81
C ALA A 162 3.33 20.65 6.77
N PHE A 163 2.54 20.59 7.85
CA PHE A 163 2.60 19.49 8.82
C PHE A 163 2.28 18.12 8.19
N ALA A 164 1.31 18.06 7.27
CA ALA A 164 0.94 16.83 6.59
C ALA A 164 2.02 16.39 5.60
N ILE A 165 2.60 17.35 4.88
CA ILE A 165 3.72 17.10 3.94
C ILE A 165 4.94 16.60 4.72
N GLN A 166 5.34 17.28 5.79
CA GLN A 166 6.49 16.89 6.61
C GLN A 166 6.30 15.51 7.26
N LYS A 167 5.09 15.22 7.77
CA LYS A 167 4.76 13.91 8.31
C LYS A 167 4.88 12.81 7.26
N ASP A 168 4.37 13.04 6.07
CA ASP A 168 4.41 12.09 4.96
C ASP A 168 5.86 11.79 4.53
N GLN A 169 6.65 12.83 4.35
CA GLN A 169 8.08 12.72 4.04
C GLN A 169 8.88 12.01 5.15
N LYS A 170 8.52 12.25 6.42
CA LYS A 170 9.13 11.55 7.55
C LYS A 170 8.82 10.05 7.51
N LEU A 171 7.55 9.68 7.26
CA LEU A 171 7.14 8.28 7.15
C LEU A 171 7.82 7.58 5.98
N GLU A 172 7.91 8.21 4.81
CA GLU A 172 8.63 7.66 3.66
C GLU A 172 10.10 7.40 4.01
N ARG A 173 10.80 8.38 4.59
CA ARG A 173 12.20 8.21 5.01
C ARG A 173 12.37 7.09 6.04
N GLN A 174 11.49 7.00 7.03
CA GLN A 174 11.54 5.93 8.03
C GLN A 174 11.42 4.55 7.39
N VAL A 175 10.50 4.38 6.46
CA VAL A 175 10.33 3.13 5.70
C VAL A 175 11.58 2.80 4.88
N LEU A 176 12.11 3.78 4.15
CA LEU A 176 13.31 3.61 3.33
C LEU A 176 14.56 3.26 4.15
N GLN A 177 14.65 3.73 5.39
CA GLN A 177 15.77 3.46 6.29
C GLN A 177 15.63 2.12 7.03
N ALA A 178 14.41 1.70 7.34
CA ALA A 178 14.15 0.50 8.13
C ALA A 178 14.09 -0.79 7.29
N ALA A 179 13.72 -0.69 6.00
CA ALA A 179 13.68 -1.85 5.11
C ALA A 179 15.08 -2.41 4.85
N ASP A 180 15.23 -3.74 4.77
CA ASP A 180 16.50 -4.38 4.42
C ASP A 180 16.81 -4.22 2.92
N ALA A 181 15.75 -4.12 2.10
CA ALA A 181 15.87 -3.74 0.70
C ALA A 181 14.60 -3.07 0.18
N VAL A 182 14.77 -2.25 -0.84
CA VAL A 182 13.70 -1.54 -1.54
C VAL A 182 13.61 -2.03 -2.98
N ILE A 183 12.40 -2.38 -3.42
CA ILE A 183 12.11 -2.76 -4.80
C ILE A 183 11.39 -1.59 -5.47
N THR A 184 11.74 -1.30 -6.72
CA THR A 184 11.09 -0.28 -7.55
C THR A 184 10.73 -0.86 -8.91
N THR A 185 9.71 -0.28 -9.57
CA THR A 185 9.24 -0.74 -10.89
C THR A 185 10.04 -0.16 -12.06
N THR A 186 10.92 0.82 -11.80
CA THR A 186 11.76 1.44 -12.83
C THR A 186 13.16 1.68 -12.28
N ALA A 187 14.19 1.60 -13.14
CA ALA A 187 15.58 1.86 -12.77
C ALA A 187 15.96 3.35 -12.81
N LYS A 188 15.11 4.22 -13.37
CA LYS A 188 15.37 5.65 -13.53
C LYS A 188 14.33 6.49 -12.80
N ASN A 189 14.54 7.79 -12.75
CA ASN A 189 13.63 8.78 -12.17
C ASN A 189 13.23 8.46 -10.71
N PHE A 190 12.14 7.76 -10.51
CA PHE A 190 11.61 7.53 -9.20
C PHE A 190 12.51 6.63 -8.32
N HIS A 191 13.21 5.65 -8.89
CA HIS A 191 14.26 4.88 -8.19
C HIS A 191 15.34 5.81 -7.63
N GLN A 192 15.86 6.70 -8.48
CA GLN A 192 16.89 7.68 -8.10
C GLN A 192 16.36 8.69 -7.07
N GLN A 193 15.09 9.08 -7.16
CA GLN A 193 14.45 9.96 -6.16
C GLN A 193 14.38 9.30 -4.79
N LEU A 194 14.00 8.01 -4.73
CA LEU A 194 13.99 7.25 -3.46
C LEU A 194 15.39 7.05 -2.90
N GLN A 195 16.38 6.76 -3.76
CA GLN A 195 17.78 6.63 -3.34
C GLN A 195 18.32 7.88 -2.66
N LYS A 196 17.97 9.07 -3.16
CA LYS A 196 18.36 10.36 -2.55
C LYS A 196 17.79 10.55 -1.14
N LYS A 197 16.69 9.88 -0.80
CA LYS A 197 16.01 9.98 0.51
C LYS A 197 16.46 8.88 1.48
N ALA A 198 17.04 7.80 0.98
CA ALA A 198 17.50 6.66 1.75
C ALA A 198 18.96 6.84 2.26
N ALA A 199 19.38 5.97 3.15
CA ALA A 199 20.79 5.88 3.53
C ALA A 199 21.62 5.36 2.33
N LYS A 200 22.90 5.77 2.24
CA LYS A 200 23.81 5.33 1.16
C LYS A 200 24.00 3.81 1.11
N THR A 201 23.86 3.14 2.24
CA THR A 201 23.99 1.68 2.39
C THR A 201 22.72 0.92 2.02
N GLN A 202 21.61 1.61 1.75
CA GLN A 202 20.32 0.99 1.43
C GLN A 202 20.40 0.23 0.10
N LYS A 203 19.93 -1.02 0.11
CA LYS A 203 19.88 -1.87 -1.08
C LYS A 203 18.64 -1.56 -1.91
N PHE A 204 18.84 -1.29 -3.19
CA PHE A 204 17.76 -1.06 -4.14
C PHE A 204 17.81 -2.06 -5.28
N TYR A 205 16.64 -2.61 -5.62
CA TYR A 205 16.45 -3.50 -6.76
C TYR A 205 15.35 -2.98 -7.67
N THR A 206 15.48 -3.26 -8.96
CA THR A 206 14.42 -2.94 -9.92
C THR A 206 13.73 -4.22 -10.37
N LEU A 207 12.41 -4.27 -10.20
CA LEU A 207 11.56 -5.34 -10.68
C LEU A 207 10.43 -4.71 -11.52
N TYR A 208 10.60 -4.76 -12.84
CA TYR A 208 9.63 -4.20 -13.78
C TYR A 208 8.25 -4.86 -13.65
N ASN A 209 7.21 -4.12 -14.01
CA ASN A 209 5.88 -4.71 -14.15
C ASN A 209 5.89 -5.70 -15.30
N GLY A 210 5.54 -6.94 -15.00
CA GLY A 210 5.32 -7.98 -16.00
C GLY A 210 3.89 -7.97 -16.53
N PHE A 211 3.66 -8.71 -17.59
CA PHE A 211 2.34 -9.06 -18.11
C PHE A 211 2.20 -10.58 -18.20
N ASP A 212 0.99 -11.05 -18.20
CA ASP A 212 0.71 -12.48 -18.37
C ASP A 212 0.54 -12.76 -19.87
N ALA A 213 1.53 -13.41 -20.47
CA ALA A 213 1.51 -13.74 -21.89
C ALA A 213 0.33 -14.65 -22.27
N SER A 214 -0.17 -15.47 -21.35
CA SER A 214 -1.31 -16.37 -21.60
C SER A 214 -2.64 -15.63 -21.82
N LEU A 215 -2.72 -14.35 -21.45
CA LEU A 215 -3.91 -13.51 -21.72
C LEU A 215 -3.93 -12.95 -23.16
N PHE A 216 -2.84 -13.12 -23.92
CA PHE A 216 -2.67 -12.60 -25.28
C PHE A 216 -2.44 -13.72 -26.30
N ALA A 217 -2.51 -14.98 -25.86
CA ALA A 217 -2.37 -16.17 -26.72
C ALA A 217 -3.73 -16.61 -27.26
#